data_7cd8020ae9822c72225fa61c63a1851d
#
_entry.id   7cd8020ae9822c72225fa61c63a1851d
#
_cell.length_a   1.000
_cell.length_b   1.000
_cell.length_c   1.000
_cell.angle_alpha   90.00
_cell.angle_beta   90.00
_cell.angle_gamma   90.00
#
_symmetry.space_group_name_H-M   'P 1'
#
loop_
_entity.id
_entity.type
_entity.pdbx_description
1 polymer ?
#
loop_
_entity_poly.entity_id
_entity_poly.type
_entity_poly.pdbx_seq_one_letter_code
_entity_poly.pdbx_strand_id
1 'polypeptide(L)'
;MKNIYHQCRRSVAYVTVESIDGTESIGTAFHIGQGYFVTAKHVVDKNQIIEIGITQPHNKLIEYHQAPLSENERPRILKVDLNPVFSESEVDDVALFRVQEYEGLPSVQISSVHDMHQSEDLALLSNVLCIGYPPIPLTIHPFQVAVDATISALITMRGSGYLSYVVSATARGGFSGGPIINSEGHAIGLVTDSLVRDSNAVETGFMACLSISAAADLALKYGWDPDEHEYYRDIESLVSIKLALTNTARLNPHAHDLALYVYDDDRDVYFEVSCFNEEHRDIAIKAFSSICPLNVHQTENYSLLATPVDNPSPDLLRQASKAARDTLCVSGYSLVRERYTDGWGWA
;
A
#
# COMPACT_ATOMS: atom_id res chain seq x y z
N MET A 1 14.63 -9.71 -5.94
CA MET A 1 13.23 -10.14 -6.21
C MET A 1 12.80 -11.47 -5.57
N LYS A 2 13.63 -12.56 -5.56
CA LYS A 2 13.21 -13.87 -5.00
C LYS A 2 12.76 -13.82 -3.53
N ASN A 3 13.48 -13.10 -2.66
CA ASN A 3 13.10 -12.98 -1.24
C ASN A 3 11.79 -12.20 -1.08
N ILE A 4 11.63 -11.12 -1.85
CA ILE A 4 10.41 -10.30 -1.89
C ILE A 4 9.21 -11.14 -2.33
N TYR A 5 9.37 -11.95 -3.38
CA TYR A 5 8.34 -12.90 -3.79
C TYR A 5 7.90 -13.81 -2.64
N HIS A 6 8.86 -14.40 -1.90
CA HIS A 6 8.52 -15.28 -0.78
C HIS A 6 7.80 -14.55 0.37
N GLN A 7 8.06 -13.27 0.58
CA GLN A 7 7.38 -12.46 1.58
C GLN A 7 5.94 -12.12 1.12
N CYS A 8 5.77 -11.68 -0.13
CA CYS A 8 4.51 -11.11 -0.60
C CYS A 8 3.53 -12.12 -1.23
N ARG A 9 4.00 -13.28 -1.72
CA ARG A 9 3.18 -14.23 -2.50
C ARG A 9 1.89 -14.69 -1.80
N ARG A 10 1.89 -14.77 -0.46
CA ARG A 10 0.73 -15.20 0.33
C ARG A 10 -0.30 -14.08 0.58
N SER A 11 0.03 -12.87 0.19
CA SER A 11 -0.87 -11.72 0.23
C SER A 11 -1.61 -11.51 -1.10
N VAL A 12 -1.30 -12.30 -2.13
CA VAL A 12 -1.87 -12.17 -3.47
C VAL A 12 -2.84 -13.32 -3.72
N ALA A 13 -4.06 -12.99 -4.11
CA ALA A 13 -5.17 -13.90 -4.37
C ALA A 13 -5.57 -13.87 -5.85
N TYR A 14 -6.07 -14.98 -6.36
CA TYR A 14 -6.86 -14.96 -7.58
C TYR A 14 -8.31 -14.59 -7.28
N VAL A 15 -8.95 -13.98 -8.26
CA VAL A 15 -10.37 -13.63 -8.22
C VAL A 15 -11.02 -14.22 -9.46
N THR A 16 -11.85 -15.24 -9.28
CA THR A 16 -12.69 -15.79 -10.35
C THR A 16 -14.01 -15.06 -10.36
N VAL A 17 -14.40 -14.60 -11.52
CA VAL A 17 -15.62 -13.83 -11.73
C VAL A 17 -16.43 -14.43 -12.89
N GLU A 18 -17.74 -14.28 -12.83
CA GLU A 18 -18.67 -14.60 -13.89
C GLU A 18 -19.35 -13.34 -14.41
N SER A 19 -19.28 -13.12 -15.70
CA SER A 19 -19.97 -12.04 -16.37
C SER A 19 -21.45 -12.37 -16.61
N ILE A 20 -22.23 -11.36 -16.99
CA ILE A 20 -23.70 -11.50 -17.21
C ILE A 20 -24.03 -12.58 -18.25
N ASP A 21 -23.15 -12.83 -19.22
CA ASP A 21 -23.32 -13.85 -20.25
C ASP A 21 -22.91 -15.27 -19.81
N GLY A 22 -22.50 -15.44 -18.54
CA GLY A 22 -22.05 -16.70 -17.98
C GLY A 22 -20.59 -17.06 -18.31
N THR A 23 -19.82 -16.14 -18.87
CA THR A 23 -18.39 -16.36 -19.14
C THR A 23 -17.59 -16.18 -17.85
N GLU A 24 -16.84 -17.22 -17.49
CA GLU A 24 -15.91 -17.14 -16.36
C GLU A 24 -14.57 -16.52 -16.80
N SER A 25 -14.03 -15.65 -15.95
CA SER A 25 -12.69 -15.08 -16.12
C SER A 25 -11.96 -15.02 -14.79
N ILE A 26 -10.65 -14.83 -14.86
CA ILE A 26 -9.78 -14.76 -13.69
C ILE A 26 -8.99 -13.46 -13.70
N GLY A 27 -8.92 -12.82 -12.55
CA GLY A 27 -8.06 -11.69 -12.24
C GLY A 27 -7.22 -11.93 -10.98
N THR A 28 -6.54 -10.91 -10.56
CA THR A 28 -5.69 -10.90 -9.37
C THR A 28 -6.14 -9.82 -8.41
N ALA A 29 -6.01 -10.07 -7.11
CA ALA A 29 -6.14 -9.09 -6.06
C ALA A 29 -5.01 -9.27 -5.04
N PHE A 30 -4.73 -8.26 -4.25
CA PHE A 30 -3.75 -8.37 -3.17
C PHE A 30 -4.25 -7.71 -1.89
N HIS A 31 -3.90 -8.33 -0.78
CA HIS A 31 -4.29 -7.90 0.56
C HIS A 31 -3.39 -6.77 1.04
N ILE A 32 -4.01 -5.67 1.45
CA ILE A 32 -3.35 -4.47 1.98
C ILE A 32 -3.55 -4.30 3.49
N GLY A 33 -4.14 -5.31 4.16
CA GLY A 33 -4.43 -5.36 5.59
C GLY A 33 -5.89 -5.20 5.91
N GLN A 34 -6.25 -5.53 7.17
CA GLN A 34 -7.62 -5.42 7.70
C GLN A 34 -8.69 -6.12 6.85
N GLY A 35 -8.27 -7.12 6.08
CA GLY A 35 -9.14 -7.83 5.15
C GLY A 35 -9.39 -7.12 3.82
N TYR A 36 -8.82 -5.94 3.59
CA TYR A 36 -9.00 -5.19 2.35
C TYR A 36 -8.11 -5.73 1.24
N PHE A 37 -8.72 -5.99 0.11
CA PHE A 37 -8.07 -6.43 -1.12
C PHE A 37 -8.25 -5.40 -2.21
N VAL A 38 -7.16 -5.07 -2.88
CA VAL A 38 -7.10 -4.20 -4.06
C VAL A 38 -7.10 -5.06 -5.32
N THR A 39 -7.87 -4.66 -6.32
CA THR A 39 -7.89 -5.26 -7.66
C THR A 39 -8.16 -4.20 -8.72
N ALA A 40 -8.08 -4.54 -10.00
CA ALA A 40 -8.51 -3.65 -11.07
C ALA A 40 -10.06 -3.62 -11.15
N LYS A 41 -10.62 -2.43 -11.42
CA LYS A 41 -12.08 -2.22 -11.52
C LYS A 41 -12.70 -3.15 -12.57
N HIS A 42 -12.09 -3.23 -13.76
CA HIS A 42 -12.63 -4.06 -14.86
C HIS A 42 -12.70 -5.56 -14.53
N VAL A 43 -11.94 -6.05 -13.53
CA VAL A 43 -12.02 -7.46 -13.10
C VAL A 43 -13.37 -7.73 -12.43
N VAL A 44 -13.86 -6.82 -11.61
CA VAL A 44 -15.03 -7.02 -10.75
C VAL A 44 -16.24 -6.15 -11.11
N ASP A 45 -16.06 -5.11 -11.95
CA ASP A 45 -17.18 -4.27 -12.41
C ASP A 45 -18.10 -5.06 -13.33
N LYS A 46 -19.40 -5.08 -13.00
CA LYS A 46 -20.45 -5.83 -13.71
C LYS A 46 -20.26 -7.34 -13.74
N ASN A 47 -19.33 -7.87 -12.95
CA ASN A 47 -19.05 -9.27 -12.82
C ASN A 47 -19.42 -9.75 -11.41
N GLN A 48 -19.92 -10.96 -11.30
CA GLN A 48 -20.15 -11.61 -10.01
C GLN A 48 -18.86 -12.31 -9.57
N ILE A 49 -18.38 -12.00 -8.38
CA ILE A 49 -17.25 -12.76 -7.78
C ILE A 49 -17.78 -14.15 -7.41
N ILE A 50 -17.18 -15.19 -8.00
CA ILE A 50 -17.49 -16.59 -7.72
C ILE A 50 -16.58 -17.09 -6.60
N GLU A 51 -15.27 -16.83 -6.72
CA GLU A 51 -14.28 -17.35 -5.81
C GLU A 51 -13.10 -16.39 -5.66
N ILE A 52 -12.61 -16.26 -4.44
CA ILE A 52 -11.35 -15.60 -4.12
C ILE A 52 -10.49 -16.63 -3.40
N GLY A 53 -9.27 -16.86 -3.88
CA GLY A 53 -8.42 -17.85 -3.27
C GLY A 53 -6.94 -17.47 -3.25
N ILE A 54 -6.27 -17.82 -2.16
CA ILE A 54 -4.82 -17.72 -2.02
C ILE A 54 -4.23 -19.12 -2.18
N THR A 55 -3.38 -19.28 -3.17
CA THR A 55 -2.70 -20.58 -3.39
C THR A 55 -1.67 -20.82 -2.29
N GLN A 56 -1.67 -22.06 -1.78
CA GLN A 56 -0.66 -22.46 -0.80
C GLN A 56 0.71 -22.65 -1.49
N PRO A 57 1.81 -22.33 -0.80
CA PRO A 57 3.13 -22.55 -1.36
C PRO A 57 3.40 -24.05 -1.46
N HIS A 58 3.62 -24.54 -2.66
CA HIS A 58 4.05 -25.91 -2.87
C HIS A 58 5.56 -25.99 -2.81
N ASN A 59 6.07 -26.83 -1.92
CA ASN A 59 7.51 -27.14 -1.83
C ASN A 59 7.91 -28.28 -2.77
N LYS A 60 6.96 -28.91 -3.47
CA LYS A 60 7.18 -30.05 -4.36
C LYS A 60 6.47 -29.82 -5.69
N LEU A 61 7.06 -30.33 -6.75
CA LEU A 61 6.39 -30.45 -8.03
C LEU A 61 5.19 -31.39 -7.83
N ILE A 62 3.97 -30.88 -8.02
CA ILE A 62 2.78 -31.71 -7.90
C ILE A 62 2.52 -32.35 -9.25
N GLU A 63 2.50 -33.67 -9.28
CA GLU A 63 2.05 -34.42 -10.45
C GLU A 63 0.51 -34.42 -10.46
N TYR A 64 -0.07 -33.42 -11.13
CA TYR A 64 -1.51 -33.12 -11.12
C TYR A 64 -2.43 -34.19 -11.70
N HIS A 65 -1.88 -35.19 -12.37
CA HIS A 65 -2.70 -36.18 -13.07
C HIS A 65 -3.07 -37.41 -12.22
N GLN A 66 -2.61 -37.47 -10.95
CA GLN A 66 -2.74 -38.75 -10.22
C GLN A 66 -3.43 -38.70 -8.86
N ALA A 67 -3.64 -37.52 -8.25
CA ALA A 67 -4.31 -37.48 -6.96
C ALA A 67 -5.04 -36.13 -6.71
N PRO A 68 -6.17 -36.16 -5.97
CA PRO A 68 -6.75 -34.90 -5.46
C PRO A 68 -5.77 -34.22 -4.55
N LEU A 69 -5.72 -32.86 -4.61
CA LEU A 69 -4.92 -32.06 -3.72
C LEU A 69 -5.25 -32.38 -2.26
N SER A 70 -4.24 -32.54 -1.41
CA SER A 70 -4.42 -32.61 0.04
C SER A 70 -4.98 -31.29 0.58
N GLU A 71 -5.57 -31.30 1.77
CA GLU A 71 -6.11 -30.07 2.37
C GLU A 71 -5.07 -28.93 2.45
N ASN A 72 -3.81 -29.26 2.74
CA ASN A 72 -2.72 -28.30 2.82
C ASN A 72 -2.26 -27.74 1.45
N GLU A 73 -2.70 -28.36 0.36
CA GLU A 73 -2.35 -27.96 -1.01
C GLU A 73 -3.49 -27.21 -1.70
N ARG A 74 -4.69 -27.25 -1.12
CA ARG A 74 -5.84 -26.51 -1.65
C ARG A 74 -5.67 -25.02 -1.41
N PRO A 75 -6.16 -24.16 -2.31
CA PRO A 75 -6.24 -22.74 -2.07
C PRO A 75 -7.05 -22.43 -0.78
N ARG A 76 -6.61 -21.45 -0.02
CA ARG A 76 -7.44 -20.88 1.04
C ARG A 76 -8.51 -20.01 0.39
N ILE A 77 -9.77 -20.43 0.46
CA ILE A 77 -10.90 -19.68 -0.08
C ILE A 77 -11.34 -18.63 0.92
N LEU A 78 -11.57 -17.42 0.44
CA LEU A 78 -11.96 -16.25 1.21
C LEU A 78 -13.41 -15.86 0.91
N LYS A 79 -14.12 -15.39 1.94
CA LYS A 79 -15.51 -14.90 1.80
C LYS A 79 -15.53 -13.39 1.81
N VAL A 80 -16.27 -12.79 0.87
CA VAL A 80 -16.45 -11.35 0.79
C VAL A 80 -17.32 -10.86 1.95
N ASP A 81 -16.89 -9.78 2.61
CA ASP A 81 -17.61 -9.05 3.65
C ASP A 81 -18.16 -7.72 3.10
N LEU A 82 -17.30 -6.94 2.43
CA LEU A 82 -17.67 -5.74 1.70
C LEU A 82 -17.62 -6.04 0.20
N ASN A 83 -18.75 -5.87 -0.48
CA ASN A 83 -18.82 -5.96 -1.93
C ASN A 83 -17.87 -4.96 -2.61
N PRO A 84 -17.42 -5.23 -3.84
CA PRO A 84 -16.51 -4.34 -4.55
C PRO A 84 -17.01 -2.91 -4.60
N VAL A 85 -16.14 -1.99 -4.25
CA VAL A 85 -16.31 -0.54 -4.38
C VAL A 85 -15.26 -0.01 -5.34
N PHE A 86 -15.56 1.09 -6.02
CA PHE A 86 -14.80 1.56 -7.17
C PHE A 86 -14.35 2.99 -7.01
N SER A 87 -13.28 3.38 -7.72
CA SER A 87 -12.96 4.77 -7.94
C SER A 87 -14.13 5.49 -8.63
N GLU A 88 -14.37 6.74 -8.26
CA GLU A 88 -15.37 7.61 -8.91
C GLU A 88 -14.93 8.00 -10.34
N SER A 89 -13.64 7.98 -10.61
CA SER A 89 -13.08 8.24 -11.92
C SER A 89 -13.27 7.02 -12.83
N GLU A 90 -13.76 7.24 -14.04
CA GLU A 90 -13.86 6.20 -15.06
C GLU A 90 -12.50 5.76 -15.62
N VAL A 91 -11.48 6.59 -15.44
CA VAL A 91 -10.12 6.34 -15.93
C VAL A 91 -9.27 5.55 -14.92
N ASP A 92 -9.57 5.71 -13.62
CA ASP A 92 -8.82 5.07 -12.56
C ASP A 92 -9.36 3.65 -12.34
N ASP A 93 -8.74 2.69 -13.00
CA ASP A 93 -9.14 1.29 -13.03
C ASP A 93 -8.73 0.59 -11.73
N VAL A 94 -9.37 0.95 -10.62
CA VAL A 94 -9.13 0.40 -9.28
C VAL A 94 -10.44 0.07 -8.57
N ALA A 95 -10.44 -1.07 -7.91
CA ALA A 95 -11.51 -1.53 -7.03
C ALA A 95 -10.95 -2.04 -5.71
N LEU A 96 -11.78 -2.01 -4.68
CA LEU A 96 -11.51 -2.52 -3.35
C LEU A 96 -12.65 -3.41 -2.92
N PHE A 97 -12.35 -4.52 -2.27
CA PHE A 97 -13.31 -5.33 -1.52
C PHE A 97 -12.71 -5.78 -0.20
N ARG A 98 -13.54 -6.23 0.72
CA ARG A 98 -13.09 -6.72 2.02
C ARG A 98 -13.56 -8.16 2.23
N VAL A 99 -12.73 -8.97 2.90
CA VAL A 99 -13.02 -10.35 3.22
C VAL A 99 -13.23 -10.54 4.73
N GLN A 100 -13.98 -11.60 5.06
CA GLN A 100 -14.13 -12.08 6.43
C GLN A 100 -12.91 -12.92 6.82
N GLU A 101 -12.70 -13.09 8.13
CA GLU A 101 -11.68 -13.99 8.68
C GLU A 101 -10.27 -13.71 8.11
N TYR A 102 -9.90 -12.44 8.09
CA TYR A 102 -8.60 -11.99 7.55
C TYR A 102 -7.46 -12.10 8.56
N GLU A 103 -7.73 -12.41 9.82
CA GLU A 103 -6.72 -12.53 10.87
C GLU A 103 -5.67 -13.58 10.46
N GLY A 104 -4.40 -13.19 10.56
CA GLY A 104 -3.27 -14.02 10.15
C GLY A 104 -3.06 -14.12 8.64
N LEU A 105 -3.81 -13.37 7.81
CA LEU A 105 -3.45 -13.17 6.42
C LEU A 105 -2.29 -12.18 6.32
N PRO A 106 -1.19 -12.55 5.65
CA PRO A 106 -0.14 -11.58 5.37
C PRO A 106 -0.68 -10.53 4.40
N SER A 107 -0.14 -9.32 4.50
CA SER A 107 -0.45 -8.21 3.61
C SER A 107 0.78 -7.69 2.90
N VAL A 108 0.61 -7.04 1.78
CA VAL A 108 1.66 -6.26 1.13
C VAL A 108 1.60 -4.85 1.71
N GLN A 109 2.72 -4.35 2.19
CA GLN A 109 2.80 -2.95 2.57
C GLN A 109 2.61 -2.06 1.35
N ILE A 110 1.85 -1.00 1.52
CA ILE A 110 1.74 0.05 0.51
C ILE A 110 2.89 1.01 0.75
N SER A 111 3.60 1.37 -0.32
CA SER A 111 4.56 2.48 -0.26
C SER A 111 3.84 3.73 0.20
N SER A 112 4.40 4.44 1.18
CA SER A 112 3.75 5.64 1.70
C SER A 112 3.55 6.66 0.57
N VAL A 113 2.51 7.49 0.68
CA VAL A 113 2.27 8.57 -0.30
C VAL A 113 3.51 9.48 -0.43
N HIS A 114 4.31 9.57 0.62
CA HIS A 114 5.58 10.30 0.63
C HIS A 114 6.67 9.65 -0.22
N ASP A 115 6.77 8.31 -0.24
CA ASP A 115 7.75 7.60 -1.08
C ASP A 115 7.41 7.67 -2.57
N MET A 116 6.16 7.94 -2.90
CA MET A 116 5.66 7.96 -4.28
C MET A 116 5.91 9.27 -5.03
N HIS A 117 6.23 10.33 -4.31
CA HIS A 117 6.73 11.58 -4.88
C HIS A 117 8.27 11.62 -4.99
N GLN A 118 8.94 10.48 -4.76
CA GLN A 118 10.34 10.36 -5.15
C GLN A 118 10.46 10.74 -6.62
N SER A 119 11.46 11.55 -6.92
CA SER A 119 11.66 12.12 -8.25
C SER A 119 11.52 11.04 -9.33
N GLU A 120 10.93 11.38 -10.48
CA GLU A 120 10.84 10.50 -11.66
C GLU A 120 12.16 9.78 -11.94
N ASP A 121 13.29 10.45 -11.66
CA ASP A 121 14.63 9.93 -11.83
C ASP A 121 14.93 8.69 -10.95
N LEU A 122 14.32 8.57 -9.75
CA LEU A 122 14.57 7.43 -8.86
C LEU A 122 13.71 6.22 -9.21
N ALA A 123 12.52 6.41 -9.75
CA ALA A 123 11.63 5.32 -10.14
C ALA A 123 12.00 4.71 -11.50
N LEU A 124 12.49 5.53 -12.43
CA LEU A 124 12.84 5.09 -13.78
C LEU A 124 13.99 4.06 -13.75
N LEU A 125 13.82 2.98 -14.50
CA LEU A 125 14.75 1.83 -14.58
C LEU A 125 14.92 1.05 -13.25
N SER A 126 14.12 1.31 -12.24
CA SER A 126 14.10 0.47 -11.04
C SER A 126 13.42 -0.87 -11.31
N ASN A 127 13.92 -1.92 -10.65
CA ASN A 127 13.36 -3.25 -10.74
C ASN A 127 12.12 -3.39 -9.87
N VAL A 128 11.10 -4.04 -10.42
CA VAL A 128 9.84 -4.35 -9.75
C VAL A 128 9.46 -5.81 -9.94
N LEU A 129 8.69 -6.34 -9.01
CA LEU A 129 8.11 -7.67 -9.06
C LEU A 129 6.62 -7.55 -9.34
N CYS A 130 6.16 -8.18 -10.41
CA CYS A 130 4.73 -8.31 -10.72
C CYS A 130 4.27 -9.71 -10.34
N ILE A 131 3.15 -9.81 -9.63
CA ILE A 131 2.57 -11.09 -9.22
C ILE A 131 1.12 -11.15 -9.71
N GLY A 132 0.73 -12.28 -10.32
CA GLY A 132 -0.63 -12.46 -10.82
C GLY A 132 -1.00 -13.92 -11.06
N TYR A 133 -2.22 -14.14 -11.54
CA TYR A 133 -2.79 -15.45 -11.84
C TYR A 133 -3.26 -15.54 -13.30
N PRO A 134 -2.32 -15.53 -14.27
CA PRO A 134 -2.70 -15.69 -15.66
C PRO A 134 -3.27 -17.10 -15.91
N PRO A 135 -4.25 -17.25 -16.79
CA PRO A 135 -4.75 -18.57 -17.18
C PRO A 135 -3.64 -19.34 -17.92
N ILE A 136 -3.18 -20.41 -17.30
CA ILE A 136 -2.19 -21.31 -17.90
C ILE A 136 -2.95 -22.47 -18.54
N PRO A 137 -2.83 -22.68 -19.87
CA PRO A 137 -3.52 -23.76 -20.53
C PRO A 137 -3.21 -25.14 -19.90
N LEU A 138 -4.23 -26.01 -19.82
CA LEU A 138 -4.15 -27.37 -19.30
C LEU A 138 -3.88 -27.48 -17.79
N THR A 139 -3.99 -26.38 -17.03
CA THR A 139 -3.97 -26.45 -15.57
C THR A 139 -5.38 -26.60 -15.01
N ILE A 140 -5.51 -27.34 -13.90
CA ILE A 140 -6.79 -27.58 -13.23
C ILE A 140 -7.10 -26.49 -12.21
N HIS A 141 -6.05 -25.85 -11.68
CA HIS A 141 -6.15 -24.81 -10.64
C HIS A 141 -5.41 -23.56 -11.06
N PRO A 142 -5.80 -22.38 -10.55
CA PRO A 142 -5.05 -21.15 -10.77
C PRO A 142 -3.62 -21.25 -10.23
N PHE A 143 -2.66 -20.82 -11.02
CA PHE A 143 -1.24 -20.76 -10.63
C PHE A 143 -0.77 -19.32 -10.51
N GLN A 144 -0.12 -19.03 -9.40
CA GLN A 144 0.54 -17.76 -9.22
C GLN A 144 1.81 -17.68 -10.07
N VAL A 145 1.91 -16.62 -10.85
CA VAL A 145 3.07 -16.32 -11.68
C VAL A 145 3.71 -15.03 -11.19
N ALA A 146 5.02 -15.04 -11.08
CA ALA A 146 5.81 -13.87 -10.70
C ALA A 146 6.74 -13.49 -11.87
N VAL A 147 6.78 -12.20 -12.17
CA VAL A 147 7.60 -11.64 -13.25
C VAL A 147 8.48 -10.55 -12.68
N ASP A 148 9.79 -10.68 -12.91
CA ASP A 148 10.77 -9.63 -12.65
C ASP A 148 10.77 -8.65 -13.83
N ALA A 149 10.57 -7.37 -13.57
CA ALA A 149 10.37 -6.35 -14.59
C ALA A 149 11.02 -5.02 -14.19
N THR A 150 11.02 -4.05 -15.10
CA THR A 150 11.63 -2.75 -14.88
C THR A 150 10.62 -1.65 -15.21
N ILE A 151 10.59 -0.58 -14.45
CA ILE A 151 9.82 0.62 -14.77
C ILE A 151 10.47 1.32 -15.95
N SER A 152 9.80 1.34 -17.10
CA SER A 152 10.32 1.87 -18.37
C SER A 152 9.90 3.31 -18.61
N ALA A 153 8.80 3.76 -18.03
CA ALA A 153 8.33 5.14 -18.08
C ALA A 153 7.32 5.42 -16.97
N LEU A 154 7.20 6.71 -16.63
CA LEU A 154 6.10 7.24 -15.83
C LEU A 154 5.24 8.11 -16.75
N ILE A 155 3.94 7.92 -16.68
CA ILE A 155 2.97 8.64 -17.49
C ILE A 155 1.79 9.12 -16.66
N THR A 156 1.12 10.17 -17.11
CA THR A 156 -0.18 10.58 -16.59
C THR A 156 -1.24 10.30 -17.64
N MET A 157 -2.28 9.57 -17.26
CA MET A 157 -3.43 9.34 -18.15
C MET A 157 -4.35 10.54 -18.14
N ARG A 158 -4.90 10.91 -19.31
CA ARG A 158 -5.84 12.03 -19.41
C ARG A 158 -7.10 11.74 -18.59
N GLY A 159 -7.38 12.55 -17.59
CA GLY A 159 -8.54 12.40 -16.71
C GLY A 159 -8.26 11.59 -15.43
N SER A 160 -7.06 11.04 -15.27
CA SER A 160 -6.60 10.46 -14.01
C SER A 160 -5.92 11.53 -13.15
N GLY A 161 -6.14 11.45 -11.84
CA GLY A 161 -5.38 12.22 -10.84
C GLY A 161 -4.09 11.54 -10.39
N TYR A 162 -3.80 10.34 -10.92
CA TYR A 162 -2.71 9.50 -10.46
C TYR A 162 -1.69 9.19 -11.56
N LEU A 163 -0.46 8.93 -11.14
CA LEU A 163 0.57 8.43 -12.04
C LEU A 163 0.28 7.00 -12.48
N SER A 164 0.76 6.64 -13.65
CA SER A 164 0.81 5.28 -14.15
C SER A 164 2.24 4.92 -14.53
N TYR A 165 2.65 3.71 -14.18
CA TYR A 165 3.94 3.14 -14.53
C TYR A 165 3.80 2.32 -15.81
N VAL A 166 4.72 2.51 -16.74
CA VAL A 166 4.91 1.60 -17.87
C VAL A 166 5.99 0.60 -17.48
N VAL A 167 5.64 -0.67 -17.39
CA VAL A 167 6.51 -1.74 -16.89
C VAL A 167 6.88 -2.68 -18.04
N SER A 168 8.17 -3.06 -18.12
CA SER A 168 8.73 -3.94 -19.16
C SER A 168 8.35 -5.41 -18.90
N ALA A 169 7.07 -5.70 -18.91
CA ALA A 169 6.54 -7.05 -18.84
C ALA A 169 5.30 -7.17 -19.71
N THR A 170 5.05 -8.37 -20.22
CA THR A 170 3.85 -8.64 -20.99
C THR A 170 2.70 -8.96 -20.05
N ALA A 171 1.71 -8.08 -19.98
CA ALA A 171 0.47 -8.39 -19.29
C ALA A 171 -0.32 -9.38 -20.12
N ARG A 172 -0.56 -10.56 -19.56
CA ARG A 172 -1.57 -11.48 -20.05
C ARG A 172 -2.78 -11.41 -19.15
N GLY A 173 -3.96 -11.72 -19.69
CA GLY A 173 -5.16 -11.84 -18.87
C GLY A 173 -4.89 -12.56 -17.56
N GLY A 174 -5.48 -12.08 -16.46
CA GLY A 174 -5.26 -12.62 -15.11
C GLY A 174 -4.17 -11.91 -14.28
N PHE A 175 -3.29 -11.09 -14.86
CA PHE A 175 -2.42 -10.19 -14.09
C PHE A 175 -3.16 -8.95 -13.60
N SER A 176 -4.25 -8.55 -14.26
CA SER A 176 -5.06 -7.38 -13.89
C SER A 176 -5.45 -7.40 -12.42
N GLY A 177 -5.18 -6.31 -11.72
CA GLY A 177 -5.36 -6.18 -10.27
C GLY A 177 -4.19 -6.70 -9.43
N GLY A 178 -3.20 -7.35 -10.04
CA GLY A 178 -2.00 -7.81 -9.33
C GLY A 178 -1.08 -6.66 -8.93
N PRO A 179 -0.32 -6.80 -7.81
CA PRO A 179 0.59 -5.76 -7.34
C PRO A 179 1.83 -5.65 -8.22
N ILE A 180 2.36 -4.42 -8.35
CA ILE A 180 3.76 -4.18 -8.66
C ILE A 180 4.48 -3.78 -7.38
N ILE A 181 5.53 -4.51 -7.06
CA ILE A 181 6.23 -4.45 -5.76
C ILE A 181 7.67 -4.01 -6.01
N ASN A 182 8.13 -3.02 -5.27
CA ASN A 182 9.50 -2.48 -5.37
C ASN A 182 10.53 -3.41 -4.69
N SER A 183 11.81 -3.02 -4.73
CA SER A 183 12.91 -3.76 -4.12
C SER A 183 12.86 -3.85 -2.58
N GLU A 184 12.04 -3.05 -1.94
CA GLU A 184 11.84 -3.04 -0.49
C GLU A 184 10.66 -3.93 -0.05
N GLY A 185 9.88 -4.44 -0.99
CA GLY A 185 8.72 -5.29 -0.72
C GLY A 185 7.41 -4.51 -0.60
N HIS A 186 7.40 -3.23 -0.97
CA HIS A 186 6.21 -2.39 -0.93
C HIS A 186 5.49 -2.39 -2.28
N ALA A 187 4.16 -2.46 -2.26
CA ALA A 187 3.35 -2.23 -3.43
C ALA A 187 3.41 -0.74 -3.81
N ILE A 188 3.82 -0.46 -5.04
CA ILE A 188 3.88 0.88 -5.61
C ILE A 188 2.76 1.11 -6.63
N GLY A 189 2.08 0.06 -7.06
CA GLY A 189 0.97 0.14 -8.01
C GLY A 189 0.31 -1.21 -8.23
N LEU A 190 -0.68 -1.20 -9.11
CA LEU A 190 -1.40 -2.40 -9.54
C LEU A 190 -1.46 -2.48 -11.07
N VAL A 191 -1.42 -3.69 -11.59
CA VAL A 191 -1.56 -3.94 -13.04
C VAL A 191 -3.00 -3.65 -13.46
N THR A 192 -3.18 -2.75 -14.45
CA THR A 192 -4.50 -2.38 -14.95
C THR A 192 -4.72 -2.86 -16.38
N ASP A 193 -3.79 -2.60 -17.29
CA ASP A 193 -4.00 -2.92 -18.70
C ASP A 193 -2.71 -3.36 -19.40
N SER A 194 -2.88 -4.02 -20.54
CA SER A 194 -1.80 -4.23 -21.49
C SER A 194 -1.79 -3.08 -22.50
N LEU A 195 -0.63 -2.47 -22.72
CA LEU A 195 -0.47 -1.49 -23.76
C LEU A 195 -0.53 -2.18 -25.13
N VAL A 196 -1.70 -2.13 -25.77
CA VAL A 196 -1.93 -2.70 -27.11
C VAL A 196 -1.88 -1.61 -28.18
N ARG A 197 -1.30 -1.95 -29.30
CA ARG A 197 -1.29 -1.10 -30.48
C ARG A 197 -2.43 -1.52 -31.40
N ASP A 198 -3.40 -0.62 -31.56
CA ASP A 198 -4.62 -0.81 -32.37
C ASP A 198 -5.56 -1.95 -31.89
N SER A 199 -6.78 -1.96 -32.38
CA SER A 199 -7.83 -2.95 -32.08
C SER A 199 -7.50 -4.42 -32.44
N ASN A 200 -6.35 -4.67 -33.08
CA ASN A 200 -5.77 -5.99 -33.25
C ASN A 200 -4.66 -6.16 -32.21
N ALA A 201 -4.92 -6.88 -31.16
CA ALA A 201 -4.11 -7.12 -30.00
C ALA A 201 -2.64 -7.53 -30.29
N VAL A 202 -1.84 -6.61 -30.81
CA VAL A 202 -0.38 -6.79 -30.81
C VAL A 202 0.13 -6.24 -29.49
N GLU A 203 0.42 -7.16 -28.57
CA GLU A 203 1.06 -6.86 -27.30
C GLU A 203 2.38 -6.11 -27.57
N THR A 204 2.54 -4.93 -26.98
CA THR A 204 3.77 -4.12 -27.13
C THR A 204 4.93 -4.62 -26.29
N GLY A 205 4.70 -5.62 -25.41
CA GLY A 205 5.69 -6.08 -24.43
C GLY A 205 5.76 -5.21 -23.17
N PHE A 206 4.82 -4.26 -23.02
CA PHE A 206 4.69 -3.41 -21.84
C PHE A 206 3.30 -3.52 -21.24
N MET A 207 3.21 -3.31 -19.94
CA MET A 207 1.94 -3.16 -19.23
C MET A 207 1.85 -1.80 -18.56
N ALA A 208 0.62 -1.28 -18.47
CA ALA A 208 0.29 -0.12 -17.68
C ALA A 208 -0.10 -0.54 -16.26
N CYS A 209 0.42 0.16 -15.28
CA CYS A 209 0.15 -0.08 -13.89
C CYS A 209 -0.24 1.24 -13.23
N LEU A 210 -1.42 1.30 -12.63
CA LEU A 210 -1.88 2.47 -11.90
C LEU A 210 -1.12 2.59 -10.59
N SER A 211 -0.75 3.80 -10.19
CA SER A 211 -0.13 4.07 -8.90
C SER A 211 -0.99 3.54 -7.74
N ILE A 212 -0.34 3.03 -6.73
CA ILE A 212 -1.00 2.53 -5.51
C ILE A 212 -1.76 3.63 -4.75
N SER A 213 -1.44 4.91 -4.96
CA SER A 213 -2.17 6.04 -4.36
C SER A 213 -3.66 5.97 -4.65
N ALA A 214 -4.04 5.57 -5.86
CA ALA A 214 -5.45 5.43 -6.21
C ALA A 214 -6.16 4.38 -5.33
N ALA A 215 -5.48 3.28 -5.04
CA ALA A 215 -5.99 2.23 -4.16
C ALA A 215 -6.00 2.68 -2.69
N ALA A 216 -4.95 3.38 -2.25
CA ALA A 216 -4.85 3.91 -0.90
C ALA A 216 -5.97 4.92 -0.60
N ASP A 217 -6.19 5.89 -1.49
CA ASP A 217 -7.26 6.88 -1.33
C ASP A 217 -8.65 6.23 -1.29
N LEU A 218 -8.87 5.23 -2.15
CA LEU A 218 -10.11 4.45 -2.14
C LEU A 218 -10.26 3.69 -0.82
N ALA A 219 -9.21 3.03 -0.34
CA ALA A 219 -9.22 2.23 0.87
C ALA A 219 -9.47 3.09 2.12
N LEU A 220 -8.83 4.25 2.22
CA LEU A 220 -9.05 5.24 3.29
C LEU A 220 -10.51 5.68 3.34
N LYS A 221 -11.14 5.92 2.19
CA LYS A 221 -12.56 6.31 2.09
C LYS A 221 -13.50 5.24 2.68
N TYR A 222 -13.10 3.97 2.63
CA TYR A 222 -13.88 2.84 3.13
C TYR A 222 -13.40 2.28 4.47
N GLY A 223 -12.58 3.04 5.19
CA GLY A 223 -12.22 2.74 6.58
C GLY A 223 -10.98 1.86 6.76
N TRP A 224 -10.20 1.66 5.70
CA TRP A 224 -8.86 1.10 5.85
C TRP A 224 -7.98 2.10 6.61
N ASP A 225 -7.21 1.62 7.56
CA ASP A 225 -6.33 2.43 8.38
C ASP A 225 -4.87 2.11 8.05
N PRO A 226 -4.15 3.01 7.34
CA PRO A 226 -2.75 2.78 7.00
C PRO A 226 -1.87 2.62 8.24
N ASP A 227 -2.29 3.18 9.37
CA ASP A 227 -1.52 3.14 10.61
C ASP A 227 -1.55 1.75 11.24
N GLU A 228 -2.52 0.91 10.94
CA GLU A 228 -2.48 -0.49 11.35
C GLU A 228 -1.38 -1.28 10.60
N HIS A 229 -0.92 -0.76 9.42
CA HIS A 229 0.24 -1.26 8.69
C HIS A 229 1.55 -0.58 9.07
N GLU A 230 1.51 0.68 9.45
CA GLU A 230 2.57 1.34 10.21
C GLU A 230 2.61 0.83 11.66
N TYR A 231 1.82 -0.19 11.98
CA TYR A 231 1.72 -0.82 13.28
C TYR A 231 3.09 -1.11 13.90
N TYR A 232 4.08 -1.46 13.11
CA TYR A 232 5.46 -1.62 13.60
C TYR A 232 6.14 -0.27 13.89
N ARG A 233 5.87 0.79 13.15
CA ARG A 233 6.34 2.15 13.50
C ARG A 233 5.56 2.72 14.69
N ASP A 234 4.26 2.46 14.75
CA ASP A 234 3.41 2.94 15.83
C ASP A 234 3.57 2.16 17.14
N ILE A 235 3.94 0.88 17.10
CA ILE A 235 4.29 0.13 18.32
C ILE A 235 5.60 0.63 18.91
N GLU A 236 6.52 1.06 18.08
CA GLU A 236 7.82 1.60 18.49
C GLU A 236 7.75 3.09 18.83
N SER A 237 6.69 3.81 18.42
CA SER A 237 6.57 5.23 18.75
C SER A 237 5.81 5.46 20.05
N LEU A 238 6.42 6.26 20.94
CA LEU A 238 5.77 6.77 22.15
C LEU A 238 4.62 7.74 21.81
N VAL A 239 4.77 8.49 20.72
CA VAL A 239 3.80 9.46 20.23
C VAL A 239 3.71 9.40 18.72
N SER A 240 2.50 9.36 18.19
CA SER A 240 2.18 9.55 16.77
C SER A 240 1.07 10.59 16.64
N ILE A 241 1.31 11.66 15.90
CA ILE A 241 0.33 12.73 15.64
C ILE A 241 0.29 13.01 14.15
N LYS A 242 -0.90 12.93 13.55
CA LYS A 242 -1.13 13.21 12.12
C LYS A 242 -2.03 14.42 11.96
N LEU A 243 -1.62 15.32 11.11
CA LEU A 243 -2.25 16.61 10.88
C LEU A 243 -2.46 16.83 9.39
N ALA A 244 -3.61 17.35 8.99
CA ALA A 244 -3.91 17.74 7.63
C ALA A 244 -4.20 19.23 7.53
N LEU A 245 -3.80 19.86 6.44
CA LEU A 245 -4.26 21.21 6.11
C LEU A 245 -5.78 21.24 6.04
N THR A 246 -6.41 22.29 6.54
CA THR A 246 -7.87 22.37 6.64
C THR A 246 -8.57 22.13 5.31
N ASN A 247 -7.95 22.49 4.19
CA ASN A 247 -8.48 22.20 2.86
C ASN A 247 -8.35 20.73 2.48
N THR A 248 -7.24 20.07 2.80
CA THR A 248 -7.02 18.63 2.57
C THR A 248 -7.98 17.80 3.40
N ALA A 249 -8.13 18.13 4.69
CA ALA A 249 -9.05 17.44 5.60
C ALA A 249 -10.53 17.53 5.16
N ARG A 250 -10.92 18.55 4.40
CA ARG A 250 -12.28 18.66 3.83
C ARG A 250 -12.50 17.76 2.62
N LEU A 251 -11.43 17.46 1.88
CA LEU A 251 -11.49 16.62 0.68
C LEU A 251 -11.34 15.14 1.04
N ASN A 252 -10.47 14.85 2.00
CA ASN A 252 -10.24 13.49 2.51
C ASN A 252 -9.95 13.55 4.02
N PRO A 253 -10.90 13.13 4.88
CA PRO A 253 -10.75 13.24 6.34
C PRO A 253 -9.66 12.33 6.93
N HIS A 254 -9.10 11.40 6.14
CA HIS A 254 -8.03 10.49 6.56
C HIS A 254 -6.64 10.85 5.99
N ALA A 255 -6.59 11.77 5.02
CA ALA A 255 -5.30 12.24 4.50
C ALA A 255 -4.61 13.17 5.52
N HIS A 256 -3.31 13.04 5.62
CA HIS A 256 -2.49 13.95 6.42
C HIS A 256 -1.36 14.53 5.58
N ASP A 257 -1.01 15.78 5.85
CA ASP A 257 0.06 16.51 5.18
C ASP A 257 1.32 16.62 6.05
N LEU A 258 1.19 16.28 7.34
CA LEU A 258 2.26 16.33 8.32
C LEU A 258 2.08 15.24 9.36
N ALA A 259 3.16 14.54 9.68
CA ALA A 259 3.21 13.58 10.77
C ALA A 259 4.34 13.92 11.75
N LEU A 260 4.06 13.76 13.04
CA LEU A 260 5.02 13.89 14.13
C LEU A 260 5.14 12.52 14.80
N TYR A 261 6.35 12.04 14.97
CA TYR A 261 6.64 10.81 15.67
C TYR A 261 7.68 11.04 16.77
N VAL A 262 7.52 10.36 17.87
CA VAL A 262 8.54 10.23 18.91
C VAL A 262 8.81 8.77 19.13
N TYR A 263 10.02 8.36 18.88
CA TYR A 263 10.50 7.00 19.12
C TYR A 263 11.34 7.00 20.39
N ASP A 264 11.11 6.00 21.24
CA ASP A 264 11.92 5.70 22.41
C ASP A 264 12.36 4.24 22.25
N ASP A 265 13.53 4.05 21.67
CA ASP A 265 14.15 2.73 21.62
C ASP A 265 15.20 2.67 22.76
N ASP A 266 15.27 1.66 23.53
CA ASP A 266 16.10 1.48 24.76
C ASP A 266 17.51 2.14 24.76
N ARG A 267 17.93 2.76 23.68
CA ARG A 267 19.22 3.44 23.49
C ARG A 267 19.11 4.92 23.23
N ASP A 268 18.15 5.33 22.39
CA ASP A 268 18.06 6.72 21.91
C ASP A 268 16.59 7.13 21.72
N VAL A 269 16.29 8.38 22.02
CA VAL A 269 15.00 9.00 21.75
C VAL A 269 15.13 9.85 20.48
N TYR A 270 14.20 9.67 19.56
CA TYR A 270 14.14 10.41 18.30
C TYR A 270 12.81 11.13 18.17
N PHE A 271 12.87 12.37 17.70
CA PHE A 271 11.70 13.10 17.24
C PHE A 271 11.80 13.27 15.73
N GLU A 272 10.79 12.81 15.00
CA GLU A 272 10.70 12.91 13.56
C GLU A 272 9.53 13.79 13.16
N VAL A 273 9.76 14.71 12.22
CA VAL A 273 8.73 15.49 11.56
C VAL A 273 8.76 15.18 10.08
N SER A 274 7.72 14.57 9.58
CA SER A 274 7.54 14.30 8.15
C SER A 274 6.55 15.29 7.55
N CYS A 275 7.03 16.16 6.64
CA CYS A 275 6.23 17.18 5.96
C CYS A 275 6.97 17.73 4.75
N PHE A 276 6.26 17.97 3.63
CA PHE A 276 6.82 18.59 2.43
C PHE A 276 7.18 20.07 2.60
N ASN A 277 6.50 20.77 3.50
CA ASN A 277 6.70 22.20 3.74
C ASN A 277 7.75 22.41 4.82
N GLU A 278 8.93 22.94 4.44
CA GLU A 278 10.03 23.22 5.35
C GLU A 278 9.64 24.19 6.48
N GLU A 279 8.87 25.23 6.16
CA GLU A 279 8.42 26.21 7.16
C GLU A 279 7.58 25.55 8.24
N HIS A 280 6.72 24.60 7.87
CA HIS A 280 5.88 23.87 8.82
C HIS A 280 6.70 22.87 9.66
N ARG A 281 7.74 22.24 9.08
CA ARG A 281 8.69 21.43 9.86
C ARG A 281 9.40 22.27 10.91
N ASP A 282 9.87 23.46 10.54
CA ASP A 282 10.53 24.38 11.45
C ASP A 282 9.61 24.86 12.57
N ILE A 283 8.33 25.11 12.27
CA ILE A 283 7.32 25.43 13.27
C ILE A 283 7.17 24.28 14.29
N ALA A 284 7.05 23.05 13.81
CA ALA A 284 6.93 21.87 14.66
C ALA A 284 8.15 21.69 15.57
N ILE A 285 9.34 21.72 14.99
CA ILE A 285 10.62 21.59 15.70
C ILE A 285 10.76 22.70 16.77
N LYS A 286 10.50 23.93 16.40
CA LYS A 286 10.62 25.07 17.32
C LYS A 286 9.65 24.95 18.49
N ALA A 287 8.41 24.55 18.22
CA ALA A 287 7.41 24.37 19.24
C ALA A 287 7.77 23.21 20.19
N PHE A 288 8.21 22.05 19.66
CA PHE A 288 8.69 20.93 20.45
C PHE A 288 9.92 21.33 21.29
N SER A 289 10.91 21.98 20.67
CA SER A 289 12.16 22.41 21.34
C SER A 289 11.94 23.42 22.44
N SER A 290 10.81 24.11 22.46
CA SER A 290 10.48 25.06 23.54
C SER A 290 10.22 24.35 24.88
N ILE A 291 9.90 23.06 24.85
CA ILE A 291 9.63 22.22 26.03
C ILE A 291 10.75 21.18 26.21
N CYS A 292 11.16 20.54 25.12
CA CYS A 292 12.23 19.55 25.10
C CYS A 292 13.30 19.97 24.09
N PRO A 293 14.44 20.51 24.51
CA PRO A 293 15.50 20.96 23.60
C PRO A 293 16.00 19.82 22.71
N LEU A 294 16.19 20.11 21.43
CA LEU A 294 16.55 19.14 20.38
C LEU A 294 17.87 19.49 19.70
N ASN A 295 18.64 18.46 19.41
CA ASN A 295 19.71 18.50 18.40
C ASN A 295 19.11 18.05 17.06
N VAL A 296 19.06 18.95 16.09
CA VAL A 296 18.46 18.69 14.80
C VAL A 296 19.49 18.07 13.87
N HIS A 297 19.13 16.93 13.27
CA HIS A 297 19.92 16.24 12.26
C HIS A 297 19.19 16.40 10.92
N GLN A 298 19.88 16.91 9.91
CA GLN A 298 19.29 17.06 8.60
C GLN A 298 19.18 15.66 7.96
N THR A 299 17.96 15.25 7.65
CA THR A 299 17.68 14.03 6.89
C THR A 299 17.20 14.36 5.48
N GLU A 300 17.22 13.38 4.59
CA GLU A 300 16.92 13.58 3.18
C GLU A 300 15.46 13.98 2.95
N ASN A 301 15.29 14.93 2.10
CA ASN A 301 14.14 15.43 1.34
C ASN A 301 12.82 15.83 2.02
N TYR A 302 12.22 15.11 2.99
CA TYR A 302 10.87 15.43 3.50
C TYR A 302 10.67 15.18 4.99
N SER A 303 11.61 14.56 5.65
CA SER A 303 11.58 14.35 7.09
C SER A 303 12.77 15.07 7.77
N LEU A 304 12.55 15.48 8.98
CA LEU A 304 13.58 16.06 9.82
C LEU A 304 13.65 15.21 11.08
N LEU A 305 14.83 14.65 11.34
CA LEU A 305 15.10 13.88 12.53
C LEU A 305 15.82 14.74 13.54
N ALA A 306 15.44 14.63 14.80
CA ALA A 306 16.09 15.34 15.89
C ALA A 306 16.18 14.44 17.12
N THR A 307 17.23 14.61 17.90
CA THR A 307 17.41 13.92 19.18
C THR A 307 17.32 14.90 20.34
N PRO A 308 16.66 14.58 21.45
CA PRO A 308 16.70 15.41 22.65
C PRO A 308 18.14 15.64 23.14
N VAL A 309 18.40 16.82 23.67
CA VAL A 309 19.73 17.17 24.23
C VAL A 309 20.01 16.36 25.50
N ASP A 310 18.96 16.15 26.31
CA ASP A 310 18.99 15.37 27.54
C ASP A 310 18.11 14.11 27.37
N ASN A 311 18.13 13.19 28.30
CA ASN A 311 17.25 12.04 28.31
C ASN A 311 15.89 12.42 28.97
N PRO A 312 14.88 12.85 28.19
CA PRO A 312 13.61 13.35 28.72
C PRO A 312 12.72 12.22 29.21
N SER A 313 11.86 12.52 30.18
CA SER A 313 10.82 11.56 30.57
C SER A 313 9.75 11.41 29.47
N PRO A 314 9.07 10.26 29.39
CA PRO A 314 7.95 10.08 28.46
C PRO A 314 6.88 11.17 28.56
N ASP A 315 6.59 11.67 29.75
CA ASP A 315 5.62 12.74 29.97
C ASP A 315 6.07 14.07 29.38
N LEU A 316 7.37 14.37 29.44
CA LEU A 316 7.93 15.57 28.83
C LEU A 316 7.86 15.51 27.30
N LEU A 317 8.15 14.34 26.73
CA LEU A 317 8.02 14.09 25.30
C LEU A 317 6.57 14.26 24.81
N ARG A 318 5.61 13.73 25.57
CA ARG A 318 4.17 13.90 25.27
C ARG A 318 3.75 15.37 25.35
N GLN A 319 4.22 16.11 26.35
CA GLN A 319 3.93 17.55 26.47
C GLN A 319 4.53 18.35 25.30
N ALA A 320 5.77 18.07 24.91
CA ALA A 320 6.43 18.70 23.79
C ALA A 320 5.71 18.41 22.45
N SER A 321 5.28 17.16 22.24
CA SER A 321 4.51 16.76 21.06
C SER A 321 3.16 17.47 20.98
N LYS A 322 2.45 17.61 22.12
CA LYS A 322 1.20 18.38 22.18
C LYS A 322 1.39 19.84 21.85
N ALA A 323 2.47 20.47 22.35
CA ALA A 323 2.79 21.86 22.04
C ALA A 323 3.06 22.06 20.53
N ALA A 324 3.78 21.13 19.89
CA ALA A 324 4.01 21.14 18.46
C ALA A 324 2.69 21.00 17.67
N ARG A 325 1.84 20.04 18.04
CA ARG A 325 0.50 19.87 17.47
C ARG A 325 -0.33 21.14 17.60
N ASP A 326 -0.45 21.70 18.80
CA ASP A 326 -1.31 22.87 19.07
C ASP A 326 -0.83 24.10 18.28
N THR A 327 0.49 24.28 18.14
CA THR A 327 1.07 25.35 17.34
C THR A 327 0.77 25.18 15.86
N LEU A 328 0.84 23.94 15.34
CA LEU A 328 0.49 23.64 13.95
C LEU A 328 -1.02 23.82 13.69
N CYS A 329 -1.87 23.46 14.66
CA CYS A 329 -3.31 23.70 14.53
C CYS A 329 -3.64 25.20 14.44
N VAL A 330 -2.93 26.06 15.16
CA VAL A 330 -3.06 27.52 15.02
C VAL A 330 -2.58 27.99 13.65
N SER A 331 -1.62 27.30 13.05
CA SER A 331 -1.07 27.58 11.72
C SER A 331 -1.90 27.02 10.55
N GLY A 332 -3.11 26.50 10.80
CA GLY A 332 -4.05 26.08 9.77
C GLY A 332 -4.14 24.58 9.53
N TYR A 333 -3.55 23.76 10.40
CA TYR A 333 -3.72 22.33 10.39
C TYR A 333 -4.94 21.89 11.22
N SER A 334 -5.53 20.77 10.83
CA SER A 334 -6.54 20.05 11.60
C SER A 334 -5.96 18.72 12.06
N LEU A 335 -6.24 18.35 13.30
CA LEU A 335 -5.85 17.04 13.83
C LEU A 335 -6.64 15.95 13.14
N VAL A 336 -5.94 15.02 12.50
CA VAL A 336 -6.52 13.83 11.88
C VAL A 336 -6.51 12.68 12.88
N ARG A 337 -5.37 12.43 13.50
CA ARG A 337 -5.20 11.34 14.46
C ARG A 337 -4.13 11.69 15.49
N GLU A 338 -4.32 11.20 16.69
CA GLU A 338 -3.35 11.31 17.78
C GLU A 338 -3.33 10.00 18.57
N ARG A 339 -2.14 9.49 18.83
CA ARG A 339 -1.92 8.28 19.61
C ARG A 339 -0.77 8.50 20.58
N TYR A 340 -0.95 8.01 21.79
CA TYR A 340 0.05 7.96 22.85
C TYR A 340 0.12 6.52 23.34
N THR A 341 1.31 5.94 23.40
CA THR A 341 1.55 4.62 24.00
C THR A 341 2.15 4.75 25.38
N ASP A 342 1.83 3.84 26.28
CA ASP A 342 2.29 3.90 27.68
C ASP A 342 3.71 3.35 27.89
N GLY A 343 4.49 3.17 26.79
CA GLY A 343 5.81 2.56 26.85
C GLY A 343 5.76 1.03 26.81
N TRP A 344 6.86 0.42 26.51
CA TRP A 344 7.04 -1.02 26.32
C TRP A 344 6.39 -1.86 27.43
N GLY A 345 5.33 -2.55 27.08
CA GLY A 345 4.76 -3.62 27.87
C GLY A 345 4.91 -4.93 27.14
N TRP A 346 6.11 -5.49 27.09
CA TRP A 346 6.27 -6.93 26.93
C TRP A 346 6.12 -7.53 28.34
N ALA A 347 4.95 -8.05 28.65
CA ALA A 347 4.73 -8.99 29.74
C ALA A 347 4.52 -10.37 29.15
#